data_05b27da2016a0b3e1145fa1847b660c5
#
_entry.id   05b27da2016a0b3e1145fa1847b660c5
#
_cell.length_a   1.000
_cell.length_b   1.000
_cell.length_c   1.000
_cell.angle_alpha   90.00
_cell.angle_beta   90.00
_cell.angle_gamma   90.00
#
_symmetry.space_group_name_H-M   'P 1'
#
loop_
_entity.id
_entity.type
_entity.pdbx_description
1 polymer ?
#
loop_
_entity_poly.entity_id
_entity_poly.type
_entity_poly.pdbx_seq_one_letter_code
_entity_poly.pdbx_strand_id
1 'polypeptide(L)'
;DPEPFRTGGLGAIASESQVPSGRTPCGLVGGSCTLAAGESWTLYEIVGHAGGQGVVAGVLPRICDPGYVEAKRAEARALAEELTDAIATRTSDPLFDGYARQTYLDNVLRGGRPVVIGDGKAVVHAYGRKHGDIERDYNDFVLPAEPYSSGNGAYRDLNQNRRCDVWFDPRVGASDVTTFVGLLQPDGYNPLVCDGL
;
A
#
# COMPACT_ATOMS: atom_id res chain seq x y z
N ASP A 1 1.35 14.46 23.70
CA ASP A 1 2.17 13.80 24.71
C ASP A 1 1.44 12.55 25.22
N PRO A 2 2.05 11.36 25.23
CA PRO A 2 1.40 10.14 25.71
C PRO A 2 1.32 10.05 27.24
N GLU A 3 1.99 10.93 27.99
CA GLU A 3 2.04 10.86 29.46
C GLU A 3 0.69 11.03 30.14
N PRO A 4 -0.17 11.97 29.74
CA PRO A 4 -1.52 12.06 30.30
C PRO A 4 -2.36 10.80 30.08
N PHE A 5 -2.17 10.13 28.93
CA PHE A 5 -2.82 8.84 28.66
C PHE A 5 -2.33 7.74 29.61
N ARG A 6 -1.02 7.66 29.83
CA ARG A 6 -0.42 6.64 30.70
C ARG A 6 -0.87 6.77 32.16
N THR A 7 -1.09 7.99 32.60
CA THR A 7 -1.47 8.29 34.01
C THR A 7 -2.96 8.37 34.23
N GLY A 8 -3.73 8.87 33.27
CA GLY A 8 -5.16 9.13 33.44
C GLY A 8 -6.07 8.54 32.35
N GLY A 9 -5.51 7.75 31.42
CA GLY A 9 -6.27 7.12 30.36
C GLY A 9 -6.89 8.13 29.38
N LEU A 10 -7.89 7.66 28.63
CA LEU A 10 -8.57 8.49 27.61
C LEU A 10 -9.25 9.73 28.19
N GLY A 11 -9.78 9.65 29.42
CA GLY A 11 -10.44 10.77 30.04
C GLY A 11 -9.51 11.97 30.29
N ALA A 12 -8.25 11.71 30.61
CA ALA A 12 -7.26 12.76 30.79
C ALA A 12 -6.94 13.49 29.49
N ILE A 13 -6.84 12.73 28.37
CA ILE A 13 -6.57 13.33 27.05
C ILE A 13 -7.78 14.08 26.50
N ALA A 14 -8.98 13.55 26.69
CA ALA A 14 -10.21 14.19 26.21
C ALA A 14 -10.43 15.59 26.81
N SER A 15 -9.86 15.86 27.99
CA SER A 15 -9.95 17.15 28.67
C SER A 15 -8.81 18.13 28.29
N GLU A 16 -7.78 17.68 27.56
CA GLU A 16 -6.67 18.55 27.17
C GLU A 16 -7.02 19.47 25.99
N SER A 17 -6.44 20.67 26.01
CA SER A 17 -6.51 21.58 24.87
C SER A 17 -5.76 21.02 23.67
N GLN A 18 -6.40 21.01 22.52
CA GLN A 18 -5.77 20.59 21.28
C GLN A 18 -4.70 21.58 20.84
N VAL A 19 -3.52 21.07 20.46
CA VAL A 19 -2.41 21.86 19.93
C VAL A 19 -2.27 21.57 18.44
N PRO A 20 -2.82 22.41 17.54
CA PRO A 20 -2.91 22.09 16.10
C PRO A 20 -1.64 22.39 15.31
N SER A 21 -0.60 22.95 15.94
CA SER A 21 0.63 23.35 15.23
C SER A 21 1.89 23.05 16.04
N GLY A 22 3.00 22.84 15.34
CA GLY A 22 4.32 22.63 15.96
C GLY A 22 4.51 21.30 16.69
N ARG A 23 3.58 20.36 16.51
CA ARG A 23 3.66 19.00 17.08
C ARG A 23 3.18 17.96 16.07
N THR A 24 3.67 16.75 16.19
CA THR A 24 3.17 15.63 15.41
C THR A 24 1.73 15.32 15.85
N PRO A 25 0.76 15.29 14.92
CA PRO A 25 -0.61 14.97 15.26
C PRO A 25 -0.73 13.52 15.73
N CYS A 26 -1.50 13.30 16.79
CA CYS A 26 -1.84 11.96 17.29
C CYS A 26 -3.36 11.84 17.35
N GLY A 27 -3.91 10.79 16.75
CA GLY A 27 -5.29 10.37 16.94
C GLY A 27 -5.35 9.25 17.97
N LEU A 28 -6.20 9.40 18.98
CA LEU A 28 -6.43 8.37 19.97
C LEU A 28 -7.91 7.98 19.94
N VAL A 29 -8.18 6.71 19.78
CA VAL A 29 -9.52 6.12 19.82
C VAL A 29 -9.52 5.07 20.93
N GLY A 30 -10.55 5.05 21.72
CA GLY A 30 -10.66 4.07 22.79
C GLY A 30 -12.10 3.85 23.20
N GLY A 31 -12.31 2.73 23.87
CA GLY A 31 -13.57 2.36 24.46
C GLY A 31 -13.35 1.47 25.66
N SER A 32 -14.37 1.31 26.47
CA SER A 32 -14.37 0.39 27.61
C SER A 32 -15.66 -0.44 27.59
N CYS A 33 -15.55 -1.69 27.99
CA CYS A 33 -16.69 -2.56 28.22
C CYS A 33 -16.42 -3.47 29.42
N THR A 34 -17.48 -3.99 30.00
CA THR A 34 -17.40 -5.02 31.04
C THR A 34 -17.72 -6.35 30.40
N LEU A 35 -16.84 -7.33 30.54
CA LEU A 35 -17.00 -8.68 29.98
C LEU A 35 -17.37 -9.66 31.11
N ALA A 36 -18.36 -10.48 30.89
CA ALA A 36 -18.63 -11.65 31.70
C ALA A 36 -17.67 -12.79 31.37
N ALA A 37 -17.62 -13.80 32.19
CA ALA A 37 -16.77 -14.97 31.95
C ALA A 37 -17.12 -15.65 30.63
N GLY A 38 -16.15 -15.84 29.75
CA GLY A 38 -16.32 -16.42 28.41
C GLY A 38 -16.78 -15.46 27.32
N GLU A 39 -17.05 -14.20 27.63
CA GLU A 39 -17.36 -13.17 26.61
C GLU A 39 -16.09 -12.60 26.01
N SER A 40 -16.21 -12.10 24.76
CA SER A 40 -15.16 -11.39 24.04
C SER A 40 -15.72 -10.10 23.43
N TRP A 41 -14.87 -9.09 23.32
CA TRP A 41 -15.16 -7.83 22.64
C TRP A 41 -14.12 -7.56 21.58
N THR A 42 -14.57 -7.17 20.40
CA THR A 42 -13.68 -6.84 19.28
C THR A 42 -13.85 -5.38 18.92
N LEU A 43 -12.75 -4.66 18.86
CA LEU A 43 -12.68 -3.29 18.38
C LEU A 43 -12.03 -3.28 16.99
N TYR A 44 -12.71 -2.67 16.04
CA TYR A 44 -12.13 -2.38 14.73
C TYR A 44 -11.78 -0.91 14.61
N GLU A 45 -10.58 -0.65 14.13
CA GLU A 45 -10.12 0.70 13.83
C GLU A 45 -9.82 0.80 12.34
N ILE A 46 -10.35 1.85 11.69
CA ILE A 46 -10.08 2.14 10.29
C ILE A 46 -9.33 3.45 10.21
N VAL A 47 -8.09 3.38 9.74
CA VAL A 47 -7.22 4.53 9.55
C VAL A 47 -7.09 4.82 8.06
N GLY A 48 -7.18 6.09 7.68
CA GLY A 48 -7.05 6.49 6.29
C GLY A 48 -6.96 7.99 6.13
N HIS A 49 -6.84 8.42 4.88
CA HIS A 49 -6.96 9.82 4.54
C HIS A 49 -7.88 9.99 3.33
N ALA A 50 -8.41 11.19 3.16
CA ALA A 50 -9.30 11.51 2.05
C ALA A 50 -9.07 12.96 1.60
N GLY A 51 -9.39 13.25 0.34
CA GLY A 51 -9.26 14.59 -0.24
C GLY A 51 -10.19 15.66 0.34
N GLY A 52 -11.14 15.27 1.21
CA GLY A 52 -12.04 16.19 1.89
C GLY A 52 -13.12 15.49 2.72
N GLN A 53 -13.77 16.28 3.58
CA GLN A 53 -14.81 15.77 4.49
C GLN A 53 -16.01 15.14 3.77
N GLY A 54 -16.35 15.63 2.57
CA GLY A 54 -17.44 15.06 1.77
C GLY A 54 -17.17 13.61 1.37
N VAL A 55 -15.92 13.27 1.08
CA VAL A 55 -15.51 11.89 0.77
C VAL A 55 -15.67 11.01 2.02
N VAL A 56 -15.22 11.49 3.17
CA VAL A 56 -15.37 10.78 4.44
C VAL A 56 -16.85 10.54 4.75
N ALA A 57 -17.68 11.59 4.68
CA ALA A 57 -19.11 11.48 4.93
C ALA A 57 -19.80 10.46 4.00
N GLY A 58 -19.37 10.41 2.72
CA GLY A 58 -19.90 9.46 1.75
C GLY A 58 -19.55 7.99 2.01
N VAL A 59 -18.40 7.72 2.64
CA VAL A 59 -17.95 6.34 2.91
C VAL A 59 -18.34 5.83 4.30
N LEU A 60 -18.58 6.73 5.26
CA LEU A 60 -18.88 6.37 6.66
C LEU A 60 -19.98 5.32 6.81
N PRO A 61 -21.17 5.43 6.15
CA PRO A 61 -22.24 4.44 6.30
C PRO A 61 -21.79 3.02 5.95
N ARG A 62 -20.90 2.91 4.97
CA ARG A 62 -20.36 1.63 4.50
C ARG A 62 -19.29 1.07 5.41
N ILE A 63 -18.32 1.90 5.83
CA ILE A 63 -17.20 1.45 6.65
C ILE A 63 -17.58 1.18 8.10
N CYS A 64 -18.68 1.80 8.58
CA CYS A 64 -19.22 1.55 9.91
C CYS A 64 -20.17 0.32 9.97
N ASP A 65 -20.43 -0.32 8.83
CA ASP A 65 -21.18 -1.58 8.82
C ASP A 65 -20.36 -2.68 9.51
N PRO A 66 -20.94 -3.42 10.47
CA PRO A 66 -20.22 -4.46 11.22
C PRO A 66 -19.59 -5.56 10.34
N GLY A 67 -20.20 -5.83 9.17
CA GLY A 67 -19.70 -6.83 8.22
C GLY A 67 -18.58 -6.32 7.31
N TYR A 68 -18.36 -5.00 7.24
CA TYR A 68 -17.45 -4.40 6.28
C TYR A 68 -15.99 -4.87 6.45
N VAL A 69 -15.48 -4.86 7.69
CA VAL A 69 -14.08 -5.23 7.96
C VAL A 69 -13.83 -6.70 7.62
N GLU A 70 -14.76 -7.58 7.98
CA GLU A 70 -14.61 -9.01 7.65
C GLU A 70 -14.71 -9.28 6.15
N ALA A 71 -15.61 -8.59 5.45
CA ALA A 71 -15.70 -8.67 3.99
C ALA A 71 -14.37 -8.18 3.34
N LYS A 72 -13.82 -7.05 3.78
CA LYS A 72 -12.55 -6.54 3.28
C LYS A 72 -11.37 -7.45 3.61
N ARG A 73 -11.38 -8.09 4.76
CA ARG A 73 -10.36 -9.10 5.11
C ARG A 73 -10.41 -10.30 4.17
N ALA A 74 -11.62 -10.78 3.85
CA ALA A 74 -11.79 -11.88 2.90
C ALA A 74 -11.34 -11.48 1.48
N GLU A 75 -11.73 -10.29 1.01
CA GLU A 75 -11.28 -9.74 -0.28
C GLU A 75 -9.74 -9.61 -0.35
N ALA A 76 -9.12 -9.06 0.69
CA ALA A 76 -7.67 -8.89 0.73
C ALA A 76 -6.93 -10.24 0.69
N ARG A 77 -7.46 -11.25 1.37
CA ARG A 77 -6.91 -12.61 1.32
C ARG A 77 -7.03 -13.20 -0.09
N ALA A 78 -8.22 -13.15 -0.69
CA ALA A 78 -8.45 -13.66 -2.03
C ALA A 78 -7.55 -12.96 -3.07
N LEU A 79 -7.40 -11.64 -2.97
CA LEU A 79 -6.50 -10.89 -3.84
C LEU A 79 -5.03 -11.31 -3.67
N ALA A 80 -4.57 -11.49 -2.43
CA ALA A 80 -3.20 -11.94 -2.16
C ALA A 80 -2.96 -13.36 -2.73
N GLU A 81 -3.93 -14.24 -2.62
CA GLU A 81 -3.88 -15.59 -3.22
C GLU A 81 -3.82 -15.51 -4.75
N GLU A 82 -4.72 -14.74 -5.37
CA GLU A 82 -4.74 -14.52 -6.83
C GLU A 82 -3.41 -13.96 -7.35
N LEU A 83 -2.86 -12.95 -6.68
CA LEU A 83 -1.59 -12.33 -7.08
C LEU A 83 -0.42 -13.31 -7.00
N THR A 84 -0.43 -14.19 -6.01
CA THR A 84 0.69 -15.11 -5.76
C THR A 84 0.54 -16.47 -6.47
N ASP A 85 -0.57 -16.70 -7.15
CA ASP A 85 -0.78 -17.97 -7.89
C ASP A 85 0.26 -18.18 -9.00
N ALA A 86 0.80 -17.09 -9.57
CA ALA A 86 1.85 -17.16 -10.59
C ALA A 86 3.10 -17.93 -10.14
N ILE A 87 3.36 -17.97 -8.82
CA ILE A 87 4.53 -18.64 -8.24
C ILE A 87 4.12 -19.71 -7.20
N ALA A 88 2.87 -20.14 -7.23
CA ALA A 88 2.40 -21.13 -6.26
C ALA A 88 3.23 -22.41 -6.34
N THR A 89 3.88 -22.75 -5.24
CA THR A 89 4.69 -23.96 -5.07
C THR A 89 4.07 -24.87 -4.02
N ARG A 90 4.33 -26.14 -4.15
CA ARG A 90 4.01 -27.15 -3.14
C ARG A 90 5.21 -28.07 -3.00
N THR A 91 6.09 -27.73 -2.08
CA THR A 91 7.30 -28.51 -1.78
C THR A 91 7.11 -29.34 -0.51
N SER A 92 8.15 -30.05 -0.12
CA SER A 92 8.20 -30.73 1.19
C SER A 92 8.41 -29.77 2.36
N ASP A 93 8.71 -28.50 2.08
CA ASP A 93 8.91 -27.47 3.09
C ASP A 93 7.83 -26.37 2.97
N PRO A 94 6.79 -26.41 3.82
CA PRO A 94 5.74 -25.39 3.81
C PRO A 94 6.23 -23.99 4.15
N LEU A 95 7.36 -23.87 4.87
CA LEU A 95 7.97 -22.58 5.18
C LEU A 95 8.56 -21.93 3.93
N PHE A 96 9.23 -22.72 3.09
CA PHE A 96 9.71 -22.27 1.78
C PHE A 96 8.55 -21.81 0.88
N ASP A 97 7.48 -22.59 0.81
CA ASP A 97 6.31 -22.25 0.00
C ASP A 97 5.69 -20.91 0.46
N GLY A 98 5.56 -20.71 1.77
CA GLY A 98 5.08 -19.47 2.36
C GLY A 98 6.03 -18.29 2.12
N TYR A 99 7.33 -18.51 2.26
CA TYR A 99 8.36 -17.50 2.01
C TYR A 99 8.38 -17.05 0.54
N ALA A 100 8.31 -17.99 -0.39
CA ALA A 100 8.28 -17.68 -1.82
C ALA A 100 7.06 -16.79 -2.16
N ARG A 101 5.87 -17.16 -1.68
CA ARG A 101 4.65 -16.36 -1.87
C ARG A 101 4.77 -14.97 -1.26
N GLN A 102 5.27 -14.87 -0.02
CA GLN A 102 5.42 -13.58 0.66
C GLN A 102 6.41 -12.66 -0.05
N THR A 103 7.54 -13.18 -0.48
CA THR A 103 8.57 -12.42 -1.19
C THR A 103 8.04 -11.91 -2.53
N TYR A 104 7.32 -12.75 -3.26
CA TYR A 104 6.71 -12.33 -4.52
C TYR A 104 5.63 -11.26 -4.31
N LEU A 105 4.74 -11.46 -3.33
CA LEU A 105 3.69 -10.48 -3.00
C LEU A 105 4.29 -9.12 -2.62
N ASP A 106 5.34 -9.10 -1.78
CA ASP A 106 6.04 -7.87 -1.42
C ASP A 106 6.62 -7.18 -2.66
N ASN A 107 7.23 -7.94 -3.57
CA ASN A 107 7.78 -7.40 -4.80
C ASN A 107 6.69 -6.82 -5.73
N VAL A 108 5.55 -7.49 -5.87
CA VAL A 108 4.41 -7.00 -6.65
C VAL A 108 3.81 -5.73 -6.05
N LEU A 109 3.63 -5.69 -4.74
CA LEU A 109 3.08 -4.53 -4.03
C LEU A 109 4.04 -3.33 -4.06
N ARG A 110 5.33 -3.59 -4.02
CA ARG A 110 6.39 -2.60 -4.02
C ARG A 110 6.75 -2.14 -5.42
N GLY A 111 6.93 -3.08 -6.32
CA GLY A 111 7.39 -2.85 -7.68
C GLY A 111 6.28 -2.60 -8.70
N GLY A 112 5.03 -2.88 -8.33
CA GLY A 112 3.86 -2.81 -9.21
C GLY A 112 3.63 -4.10 -9.99
N ARG A 113 2.36 -4.37 -10.31
CA ARG A 113 1.95 -5.49 -11.14
C ARG A 113 1.83 -5.04 -12.59
N PRO A 114 2.47 -5.72 -13.56
CA PRO A 114 2.24 -5.43 -14.96
C PRO A 114 0.82 -5.82 -15.36
N VAL A 115 0.17 -4.94 -16.10
CA VAL A 115 -1.14 -5.17 -16.72
C VAL A 115 -0.99 -4.95 -18.21
N VAL A 116 -1.13 -6.03 -18.97
CA VAL A 116 -1.05 -5.99 -20.43
C VAL A 116 -2.41 -5.63 -20.99
N ILE A 117 -2.47 -4.55 -21.76
CA ILE A 117 -3.69 -4.02 -22.35
C ILE A 117 -3.73 -4.32 -23.85
N GLY A 118 -4.92 -4.73 -24.31
CA GLY A 118 -5.16 -5.03 -25.72
C GLY A 118 -4.38 -6.25 -26.19
N ASP A 119 -3.76 -6.13 -27.35
CA ASP A 119 -2.98 -7.19 -28.03
C ASP A 119 -1.51 -7.26 -27.59
N GLY A 120 -1.18 -6.76 -26.41
CA GLY A 120 0.17 -6.72 -25.90
C GLY A 120 0.97 -5.47 -26.28
N LYS A 121 0.33 -4.46 -26.87
CA LYS A 121 1.01 -3.24 -27.32
C LYS A 121 1.23 -2.22 -26.21
N ALA A 122 0.50 -2.34 -25.11
CA ALA A 122 0.63 -1.44 -23.96
C ALA A 122 0.74 -2.25 -22.67
N VAL A 123 1.73 -1.92 -21.86
CA VAL A 123 1.90 -2.46 -20.52
C VAL A 123 1.83 -1.30 -19.53
N VAL A 124 0.91 -1.39 -18.58
CA VAL A 124 0.73 -0.43 -17.50
C VAL A 124 1.02 -1.14 -16.18
N HIS A 125 1.63 -0.45 -15.23
CA HIS A 125 1.92 -1.03 -13.93
C HIS A 125 0.97 -0.49 -12.87
N ALA A 126 0.30 -1.38 -12.15
CA ALA A 126 -0.53 -1.04 -11.01
C ALA A 126 0.29 -1.15 -9.72
N TYR A 127 0.44 -0.06 -9.00
CA TYR A 127 1.22 0.04 -7.77
C TYR A 127 0.32 0.11 -6.55
N GLY A 128 0.65 -0.65 -5.52
CA GLY A 128 -0.03 -0.57 -4.23
C GLY A 128 0.39 0.63 -3.37
N ARG A 129 1.47 1.32 -3.75
CA ARG A 129 2.02 2.48 -3.05
C ARG A 129 2.95 3.28 -3.96
N LYS A 130 3.34 4.49 -3.54
CA LYS A 130 4.38 5.25 -4.22
C LYS A 130 5.65 4.42 -4.32
N HIS A 131 6.23 4.38 -5.52
CA HIS A 131 7.42 3.59 -5.81
C HIS A 131 8.68 4.46 -5.77
N GLY A 132 9.79 3.87 -5.30
CA GLY A 132 11.10 4.51 -5.29
C GLY A 132 11.70 4.65 -3.91
N ASP A 133 12.77 5.43 -3.85
CA ASP A 133 13.55 5.68 -2.65
C ASP A 133 12.83 6.67 -1.74
N ILE A 134 12.25 6.18 -0.65
CA ILE A 134 11.55 7.01 0.33
C ILE A 134 12.48 8.05 0.94
N GLU A 135 13.77 7.79 1.00
CA GLU A 135 14.74 8.70 1.60
C GLU A 135 14.89 10.01 0.81
N ARG A 136 14.56 10.01 -0.46
CA ARG A 136 14.58 11.21 -1.31
C ARG A 136 13.32 12.06 -1.22
N ASP A 137 12.24 11.51 -0.70
CA ASP A 137 10.93 12.16 -0.63
C ASP A 137 10.60 12.69 0.77
N TYR A 138 11.57 12.86 1.67
CA TYR A 138 11.35 13.31 3.04
C TYR A 138 10.58 14.63 3.17
N ASN A 139 10.62 15.47 2.16
CA ASN A 139 9.94 16.77 2.18
C ASN A 139 8.61 16.76 1.44
N ASP A 140 8.24 15.67 0.79
CA ASP A 140 6.97 15.53 0.09
C ASP A 140 6.04 14.59 0.85
N PHE A 141 5.34 15.15 1.82
CA PHE A 141 4.37 14.43 2.63
C PHE A 141 2.95 14.45 2.04
N VAL A 142 2.77 15.04 0.88
CA VAL A 142 1.48 15.07 0.20
C VAL A 142 1.35 13.82 -0.66
N LEU A 143 0.64 12.83 -0.12
CA LEU A 143 0.23 11.64 -0.89
C LEU A 143 -1.14 11.92 -1.51
N PRO A 144 -1.32 11.71 -2.82
CA PRO A 144 -2.63 11.74 -3.44
C PRO A 144 -3.57 10.77 -2.76
N ALA A 145 -4.82 11.16 -2.55
CA ALA A 145 -5.86 10.28 -2.02
C ALA A 145 -6.39 9.32 -3.09
N GLU A 146 -5.49 8.59 -3.71
CA GLU A 146 -5.75 7.68 -4.81
C GLU A 146 -5.50 6.22 -4.38
N PRO A 147 -6.30 5.27 -4.89
CA PRO A 147 -6.11 3.85 -4.57
C PRO A 147 -4.78 3.27 -5.04
N TYR A 148 -4.19 3.86 -6.10
CA TYR A 148 -2.97 3.39 -6.73
C TYR A 148 -1.98 4.55 -6.89
N SER A 149 -0.69 4.20 -6.83
CA SER A 149 0.37 5.13 -7.18
C SER A 149 0.32 5.48 -8.68
N SER A 150 0.69 6.71 -9.01
CA SER A 150 0.83 7.18 -10.39
C SER A 150 2.02 6.56 -11.14
N GLY A 151 2.81 5.72 -10.48
CA GLY A 151 3.97 5.08 -11.06
C GLY A 151 5.26 5.91 -11.05
N ASN A 152 5.23 7.08 -10.42
CA ASN A 152 6.41 7.93 -10.24
C ASN A 152 7.43 7.25 -9.33
N GLY A 153 8.70 7.42 -9.62
CA GLY A 153 9.75 6.88 -8.76
C GLY A 153 11.15 7.07 -9.33
N ALA A 154 12.15 6.63 -8.57
CA ALA A 154 13.52 6.64 -9.02
C ALA A 154 13.72 5.67 -10.20
N TYR A 155 14.34 6.12 -11.27
CA TYR A 155 14.59 5.32 -12.47
C TYR A 155 15.24 3.97 -12.15
N ARG A 156 16.26 3.97 -11.30
CA ARG A 156 16.97 2.76 -10.89
C ARG A 156 16.04 1.74 -10.26
N ASP A 157 15.20 2.16 -9.33
CA ASP A 157 14.35 1.26 -8.55
C ASP A 157 13.21 0.72 -9.40
N LEU A 158 12.63 1.56 -10.25
CA LEU A 158 11.64 1.12 -11.24
C LEU A 158 12.24 0.05 -12.16
N ASN A 159 13.41 0.31 -12.75
CA ASN A 159 14.08 -0.63 -13.64
C ASN A 159 14.41 -1.96 -12.94
N GLN A 160 14.94 -1.93 -11.73
CA GLN A 160 15.24 -3.14 -10.96
C GLN A 160 13.99 -4.01 -10.75
N ASN A 161 12.85 -3.41 -10.50
CA ASN A 161 11.62 -4.14 -10.23
C ASN A 161 10.98 -4.70 -11.51
N ARG A 162 11.17 -4.04 -12.66
CA ARG A 162 10.60 -4.49 -13.94
C ARG A 162 11.36 -5.66 -14.56
N ARG A 163 12.63 -5.87 -14.25
CA ARG A 163 13.47 -6.90 -14.88
C ARG A 163 12.92 -8.33 -14.82
N CYS A 164 12.06 -8.61 -13.85
CA CYS A 164 11.50 -9.94 -13.65
C CYS A 164 10.08 -10.10 -14.21
N ASP A 165 9.43 -9.04 -14.66
CA ASP A 165 8.04 -9.05 -15.09
C ASP A 165 7.77 -10.07 -16.20
N VAL A 166 8.64 -10.13 -17.17
CA VAL A 166 8.55 -11.06 -18.32
C VAL A 166 8.60 -12.55 -17.91
N TRP A 167 9.17 -12.87 -16.76
CA TRP A 167 9.23 -14.24 -16.25
C TRP A 167 7.88 -14.70 -15.70
N PHE A 168 7.10 -13.77 -15.16
CA PHE A 168 5.79 -14.04 -14.57
C PHE A 168 4.64 -13.77 -15.53
N ASP A 169 4.81 -12.80 -16.44
CA ASP A 169 3.87 -12.53 -17.53
C ASP A 169 4.63 -12.33 -18.85
N PRO A 170 4.83 -13.40 -19.63
CA PRO A 170 5.55 -13.33 -20.91
C PRO A 170 4.95 -12.35 -21.92
N ARG A 171 3.68 -11.94 -21.74
CA ARG A 171 3.02 -10.95 -22.60
C ARG A 171 3.62 -9.55 -22.46
N VAL A 172 4.34 -9.28 -21.38
CA VAL A 172 5.11 -8.03 -21.20
C VAL A 172 6.14 -7.87 -22.33
N GLY A 173 6.72 -8.98 -22.80
CA GLY A 173 7.65 -8.98 -23.92
C GLY A 173 8.83 -8.04 -23.71
N ALA A 174 9.08 -7.18 -24.68
CA ALA A 174 10.16 -6.19 -24.65
C ALA A 174 9.75 -4.82 -24.08
N SER A 175 8.54 -4.68 -23.54
CA SER A 175 8.00 -3.39 -23.11
C SER A 175 8.91 -2.66 -22.12
N ASP A 176 9.38 -3.37 -21.10
CA ASP A 176 10.23 -2.77 -20.06
C ASP A 176 11.58 -2.34 -20.61
N VAL A 177 12.22 -3.21 -21.44
CA VAL A 177 13.49 -2.87 -22.08
C VAL A 177 13.33 -1.64 -22.96
N THR A 178 12.28 -1.59 -23.77
CA THR A 178 12.00 -0.46 -24.66
C THR A 178 11.79 0.82 -23.89
N THR A 179 11.02 0.76 -22.79
CA THR A 179 10.73 1.91 -21.95
C THR A 179 12.01 2.46 -21.31
N PHE A 180 12.79 1.62 -20.61
CA PHE A 180 13.95 2.09 -19.87
C PHE A 180 15.13 2.49 -20.78
N VAL A 181 15.34 1.80 -21.89
CA VAL A 181 16.33 2.22 -22.89
C VAL A 181 15.89 3.52 -23.58
N GLY A 182 14.59 3.67 -23.85
CA GLY A 182 14.05 4.87 -24.46
C GLY A 182 14.15 6.13 -23.57
N LEU A 183 14.33 5.96 -22.26
CA LEU A 183 14.54 7.05 -21.31
C LEU A 183 16.00 7.50 -21.17
N LEU A 184 16.94 6.79 -21.79
CA LEU A 184 18.36 7.20 -21.79
C LEU A 184 18.52 8.49 -22.59
N GLN A 185 19.27 9.42 -22.03
CA GLN A 185 19.57 10.72 -22.64
C GLN A 185 20.65 10.57 -23.72
N PRO A 186 20.73 11.49 -24.68
CA PRO A 186 21.74 11.43 -25.77
C PRO A 186 23.19 11.45 -25.27
N ASP A 187 23.44 11.97 -24.08
CA ASP A 187 24.75 11.97 -23.41
C ASP A 187 25.09 10.62 -22.70
N GLY A 188 24.15 9.67 -22.74
CA GLY A 188 24.30 8.33 -22.14
C GLY A 188 23.89 8.22 -20.69
N TYR A 189 23.42 9.32 -20.06
CA TYR A 189 22.90 9.27 -18.70
C TYR A 189 21.44 8.83 -18.64
N ASN A 190 21.09 8.14 -17.59
CA ASN A 190 19.70 7.86 -17.28
C ASN A 190 19.07 9.02 -16.46
N PRO A 191 17.75 9.22 -16.54
CA PRO A 191 17.06 10.15 -15.65
C PRO A 191 17.18 9.69 -14.20
N LEU A 192 17.13 10.63 -13.25
CA LEU A 192 17.10 10.29 -11.83
C LEU A 192 15.71 9.82 -11.40
N VAL A 193 14.68 10.45 -11.95
CA VAL A 193 13.28 10.20 -11.62
C VAL A 193 12.48 9.99 -12.88
N CYS A 194 11.52 9.08 -12.82
CA CYS A 194 10.47 8.92 -13.81
C CYS A 194 9.18 9.46 -13.22
N ASP A 195 8.61 10.47 -13.85
CA ASP A 195 7.31 11.01 -13.48
C ASP A 195 6.23 10.37 -14.36
N GLY A 196 5.14 9.92 -13.73
CA GLY A 196 3.95 9.47 -14.45
C GLY A 196 3.16 10.67 -14.99
N LEU A 197 2.21 10.38 -15.84
CA LEU A 197 1.28 11.37 -16.39
C LEU A 197 0.18 11.73 -15.39
#